data_7fc0c77b4e495ab24c70bfff86d925bf
#
_entry.id   7fc0c77b4e495ab24c70bfff86d925bf
#
_cell.length_a   1.000
_cell.length_b   1.000
_cell.length_c   1.000
_cell.angle_alpha   90.00
_cell.angle_beta   90.00
_cell.angle_gamma   90.00
#
_symmetry.space_group_name_H-M   'P 1'
#
loop_
_entity.id
_entity.type
_entity.pdbx_description
1 polymer ?
#
loop_
_entity_poly.entity_id
_entity_poly.type
_entity_poly.pdbx_seq_one_letter_code
_entity_poly.pdbx_strand_id
1 'polypeptide(L)'
;STYRQRVLQADVRIDWPLRHADDEVIGFVSEHGPLGAFPLPGEHRYRLMIFDAGLAPTLENFQYLLDSRGPQGARVSDPAWMNEYTIHCRMTSKFGLGRVFLAGDAVHAHSPSTGQGMNTGMQDAFNLGWKLGLVLKQGGQPSVLASYEAERVPVAAKLLATTDATTRGLNDLLTTYGPVAQGLRNALLRLLTPMGFVQRKVSRTLS
;
A
#
# COMPACT_ATOMS: atom_id res chain seq x y z
N SER A 1 5.97 15.26 -2.05
CA SER A 1 5.61 15.39 -0.62
C SER A 1 6.15 14.19 0.14
N THR A 2 6.64 14.41 1.34
CA THR A 2 7.02 13.35 2.27
C THR A 2 5.92 13.31 3.33
N TYR A 3 5.25 12.19 3.46
CA TYR A 3 4.38 11.96 4.60
C TYR A 3 5.27 11.74 5.82
N ARG A 4 4.93 12.38 6.94
CA ARG A 4 5.57 12.08 8.22
C ARG A 4 4.99 10.82 8.87
N GLN A 5 4.10 10.13 8.19
CA GLN A 5 3.45 8.92 8.70
C GLN A 5 4.41 7.75 8.66
N ARG A 6 4.60 7.18 9.83
CA ARG A 6 5.36 5.95 10.05
C ARG A 6 4.40 4.78 9.98
N VAL A 7 4.84 3.69 9.39
CA VAL A 7 4.08 2.45 9.31
C VAL A 7 4.85 1.37 10.03
N LEU A 8 4.21 0.74 11.00
CA LEU A 8 4.66 -0.53 11.56
C LEU A 8 4.10 -1.66 10.74
N GLN A 9 4.95 -2.61 10.38
CA GLN A 9 4.57 -3.77 9.60
C GLN A 9 5.20 -5.03 10.16
N ALA A 10 4.42 -6.10 10.25
CA ALA A 10 4.90 -7.39 10.71
C ALA A 10 4.24 -8.53 9.94
N ASP A 11 5.04 -9.55 9.59
CA ASP A 11 4.56 -10.84 9.09
C ASP A 11 4.54 -11.82 10.27
N VAL A 12 3.33 -12.17 10.71
CA VAL A 12 3.09 -12.89 11.96
C VAL A 12 2.02 -13.96 11.79
N ARG A 13 1.95 -14.87 12.75
CA ARG A 13 0.77 -15.72 12.97
C ARG A 13 -0.19 -15.00 13.89
N ILE A 14 -1.50 -15.04 13.56
CA ILE A 14 -2.55 -14.44 14.39
C ILE A 14 -3.66 -15.45 14.61
N ASP A 15 -3.94 -15.75 15.88
CA ASP A 15 -5.11 -16.51 16.27
C ASP A 15 -6.24 -15.54 16.61
N TRP A 16 -7.30 -15.57 15.78
CA TRP A 16 -8.45 -14.65 15.89
C TRP A 16 -9.66 -15.36 16.49
N PRO A 17 -10.48 -14.66 17.29
CA PRO A 17 -11.83 -15.11 17.61
C PRO A 17 -12.84 -14.79 16.50
N LEU A 18 -12.37 -14.49 15.29
CA LEU A 18 -13.20 -14.11 14.16
C LEU A 18 -13.49 -15.31 13.25
N ARG A 19 -14.72 -15.34 12.73
CA ARG A 19 -15.06 -16.22 11.61
C ARG A 19 -14.86 -15.46 10.32
N HIS A 20 -13.85 -15.80 9.56
CA HIS A 20 -13.51 -15.21 8.25
C HIS A 20 -12.81 -16.26 7.40
N ALA A 21 -12.74 -16.02 6.09
CA ALA A 21 -11.93 -16.84 5.21
C ALA A 21 -10.44 -16.43 5.35
N ASP A 22 -9.54 -17.42 5.28
CA ASP A 22 -8.10 -17.19 5.45
C ASP A 22 -7.47 -16.36 4.32
N ASP A 23 -8.20 -16.09 3.25
CA ASP A 23 -7.82 -15.28 2.10
C ASP A 23 -8.42 -13.88 2.11
N GLU A 24 -9.12 -13.49 3.17
CA GLU A 24 -9.75 -12.17 3.29
C GLU A 24 -8.80 -11.13 3.89
N VAL A 25 -8.76 -9.94 3.28
CA VAL A 25 -8.13 -8.75 3.89
C VAL A 25 -9.07 -8.18 4.95
N ILE A 26 -8.55 -8.03 6.16
CA ILE A 26 -9.33 -7.56 7.31
C ILE A 26 -8.85 -6.16 7.71
N GLY A 27 -9.78 -5.22 7.80
CA GLY A 27 -9.51 -3.86 8.28
C GLY A 27 -10.26 -3.56 9.57
N PHE A 28 -9.56 -3.08 10.58
CA PHE A 28 -10.14 -2.58 11.82
C PHE A 28 -10.03 -1.07 11.88
N VAL A 29 -11.10 -0.43 12.32
CA VAL A 29 -11.16 1.02 12.52
C VAL A 29 -11.58 1.27 13.95
N SER A 30 -10.65 1.72 14.77
CA SER A 30 -10.88 2.04 16.18
C SER A 30 -10.63 3.53 16.45
N GLU A 31 -10.95 3.99 17.66
CA GLU A 31 -10.59 5.33 18.13
C GLU A 31 -9.08 5.54 18.26
N HIS A 32 -8.31 4.46 18.37
CA HIS A 32 -6.84 4.48 18.42
C HIS A 32 -6.19 4.43 17.02
N GLY A 33 -7.00 4.45 15.95
CA GLY A 33 -6.55 4.43 14.57
C GLY A 33 -6.80 3.11 13.83
N PRO A 34 -6.47 3.06 12.54
CA PRO A 34 -6.68 1.88 11.71
C PRO A 34 -5.60 0.81 11.93
N LEU A 35 -6.01 -0.44 11.71
CA LEU A 35 -5.15 -1.61 11.60
C LEU A 35 -5.60 -2.45 10.41
N GLY A 36 -4.69 -2.83 9.53
CA GLY A 36 -4.94 -3.73 8.41
C GLY A 36 -4.23 -5.06 8.61
N ALA A 37 -4.91 -6.16 8.30
CA ALA A 37 -4.34 -7.49 8.26
C ALA A 37 -4.55 -8.10 6.86
N PHE A 38 -3.46 -8.43 6.20
CA PHE A 38 -3.42 -8.97 4.85
C PHE A 38 -3.00 -10.43 4.92
N PRO A 39 -3.76 -11.37 4.34
CA PRO A 39 -3.42 -12.78 4.39
C PRO A 39 -2.11 -13.07 3.66
N LEU A 40 -1.33 -13.98 4.22
CA LEU A 40 -0.10 -14.50 3.64
C LEU A 40 -0.23 -16.01 3.45
N PRO A 41 0.56 -16.63 2.56
CA PRO A 41 0.60 -18.07 2.45
C PRO A 41 0.94 -18.76 3.78
N GLY A 42 0.15 -19.76 4.17
CA GLY A 42 0.27 -20.48 5.42
C GLY A 42 -0.91 -20.28 6.36
N GLU A 43 -1.09 -21.22 7.28
CA GLU A 43 -2.21 -21.22 8.21
C GLU A 43 -2.11 -20.07 9.21
N HIS A 44 -3.15 -19.24 9.30
CA HIS A 44 -3.25 -18.06 10.18
C HIS A 44 -2.11 -17.04 10.02
N ARG A 45 -1.47 -16.98 8.85
CA ARG A 45 -0.41 -16.03 8.54
C ARG A 45 -0.95 -14.72 7.98
N TYR A 46 -0.54 -13.62 8.58
CA TYR A 46 -0.99 -12.28 8.19
C TYR A 46 0.16 -11.28 8.21
N ARG A 47 0.09 -10.34 7.28
CA ARG A 47 0.85 -9.10 7.35
C ARG A 47 0.01 -8.03 8.05
N LEU A 48 0.43 -7.63 9.21
CA LEU A 48 -0.14 -6.48 9.91
C LEU A 48 0.45 -5.17 9.36
N MET A 49 -0.40 -4.19 9.13
CA MET A 49 -0.02 -2.81 8.80
C MET A 49 -0.72 -1.84 9.74
N ILE A 50 0.07 -1.03 10.45
CA ILE A 50 -0.43 -0.13 11.49
C ILE A 50 0.21 1.24 11.30
N PHE A 51 -0.63 2.27 11.14
CA PHE A 51 -0.17 3.64 10.90
C PHE A 51 0.01 4.41 12.21
N ASP A 52 1.06 5.23 12.27
CA ASP A 52 1.36 6.22 13.31
C ASP A 52 1.26 5.68 14.76
N ALA A 53 1.79 4.50 14.99
CA ALA A 53 1.76 3.90 16.32
C ALA A 53 2.76 4.54 17.30
N GLY A 54 3.83 5.18 16.80
CA GLY A 54 4.86 5.80 17.64
C GLY A 54 5.66 4.83 18.50
N LEU A 55 5.55 3.51 18.21
CA LEU A 55 6.15 2.42 18.97
C LEU A 55 7.22 1.72 18.14
N ALA A 56 8.15 1.03 18.80
CA ALA A 56 9.14 0.19 18.14
C ALA A 56 8.50 -1.09 17.54
N PRO A 57 9.05 -1.67 16.46
CA PRO A 57 8.54 -2.87 15.82
C PRO A 57 8.90 -4.13 16.62
N THR A 58 8.30 -4.33 17.78
CA THR A 58 8.45 -5.50 18.65
C THR A 58 7.16 -6.30 18.72
N LEU A 59 7.26 -7.61 18.96
CA LEU A 59 6.08 -8.49 19.06
C LEU A 59 5.12 -8.03 20.16
N GLU A 60 5.65 -7.56 21.28
CA GLU A 60 4.90 -7.00 22.39
C GLU A 60 4.08 -5.77 21.96
N ASN A 61 4.69 -4.86 21.22
CA ASN A 61 4.01 -3.68 20.71
C ASN A 61 2.96 -4.03 19.63
N PHE A 62 3.21 -5.03 18.80
CA PHE A 62 2.19 -5.52 17.85
C PHE A 62 1.01 -6.17 18.60
N GLN A 63 1.24 -6.92 19.68
CA GLN A 63 0.16 -7.44 20.52
C GLN A 63 -0.63 -6.29 21.17
N TYR A 64 0.05 -5.32 21.77
CA TYR A 64 -0.60 -4.14 22.35
C TYR A 64 -1.47 -3.37 21.34
N LEU A 65 -0.96 -3.18 20.12
CA LEU A 65 -1.71 -2.51 19.05
C LEU A 65 -2.90 -3.34 18.57
N LEU A 66 -2.75 -4.66 18.50
CA LEU A 66 -3.83 -5.57 18.16
C LEU A 66 -4.92 -5.57 19.26
N ASP A 67 -4.53 -5.58 20.53
CA ASP A 67 -5.46 -5.50 21.66
C ASP A 67 -6.25 -4.18 21.68
N SER A 68 -5.60 -3.06 21.27
CA SER A 68 -6.23 -1.74 21.26
C SER A 68 -7.04 -1.41 20.00
N ARG A 69 -6.73 -2.03 18.87
CA ARG A 69 -7.33 -1.69 17.56
C ARG A 69 -8.09 -2.83 16.90
N GLY A 70 -7.81 -4.05 17.30
CA GLY A 70 -8.39 -5.28 16.74
C GLY A 70 -9.45 -5.91 17.61
N PRO A 71 -9.82 -7.18 17.36
CA PRO A 71 -10.81 -7.90 18.14
C PRO A 71 -10.21 -8.38 19.46
N GLN A 72 -11.04 -8.36 20.51
CA GLN A 72 -10.63 -8.89 21.81
C GLN A 72 -10.26 -10.38 21.72
N GLY A 73 -9.20 -10.77 22.41
CA GLY A 73 -8.73 -12.14 22.47
C GLY A 73 -7.87 -12.59 21.30
N ALA A 74 -7.61 -11.73 20.32
CA ALA A 74 -6.63 -12.03 19.26
C ALA A 74 -5.22 -12.14 19.83
N ARG A 75 -4.41 -13.08 19.30
CA ARG A 75 -3.04 -13.34 19.76
C ARG A 75 -2.07 -13.32 18.59
N VAL A 76 -1.00 -12.51 18.72
CA VAL A 76 0.11 -12.46 17.77
C VAL A 76 1.20 -13.40 18.23
N SER A 77 1.75 -14.18 17.30
CA SER A 77 2.86 -15.10 17.58
C SER A 77 3.73 -15.31 16.33
N ASP A 78 4.84 -15.99 16.50
CA ASP A 78 5.73 -16.49 15.44
C ASP A 78 6.05 -15.43 14.37
N PRO A 79 6.76 -14.34 14.74
CA PRO A 79 7.12 -13.29 13.80
C PRO A 79 8.18 -13.79 12.81
N ALA A 80 7.87 -13.74 11.51
CA ALA A 80 8.83 -13.99 10.46
C ALA A 80 9.61 -12.71 10.10
N TRP A 81 8.97 -11.56 10.24
CA TRP A 81 9.55 -10.27 9.90
C TRP A 81 8.80 -9.13 10.61
N MET A 82 9.54 -8.13 11.09
CA MET A 82 8.98 -6.93 11.71
C MET A 82 9.80 -5.72 11.29
N ASN A 83 9.16 -4.62 10.92
CA ASN A 83 9.84 -3.40 10.49
C ASN A 83 9.00 -2.15 10.74
N GLU A 84 9.69 -1.02 10.69
CA GLU A 84 9.11 0.31 10.65
C GLU A 84 9.65 1.05 9.43
N TYR A 85 8.78 1.76 8.71
CA TYR A 85 9.20 2.61 7.60
C TYR A 85 8.35 3.88 7.51
N THR A 86 8.89 4.88 6.81
CA THR A 86 8.19 6.13 6.52
C THR A 86 7.72 6.12 5.08
N ILE A 87 6.47 6.53 4.85
CA ILE A 87 5.93 6.65 3.50
C ILE A 87 6.53 7.87 2.82
N HIS A 88 7.14 7.64 1.65
CA HIS A 88 7.62 8.70 0.77
C HIS A 88 6.78 8.74 -0.50
N CYS A 89 6.29 9.94 -0.87
CA CYS A 89 5.67 10.18 -2.16
C CYS A 89 6.52 11.18 -2.93
N ARG A 90 7.37 10.69 -3.81
CA ARG A 90 8.32 11.50 -4.58
C ARG A 90 8.62 10.85 -5.93
N MET A 91 8.98 11.66 -6.89
CA MET A 91 9.38 11.25 -8.23
C MET A 91 10.59 12.06 -8.66
N THR A 92 11.53 11.44 -9.37
CA THR A 92 12.60 12.18 -10.04
C THR A 92 12.06 12.90 -11.28
N SER A 93 12.73 13.97 -11.67
CA SER A 93 12.37 14.73 -12.89
C SER A 93 12.83 14.06 -14.18
N LYS A 94 13.78 13.10 -14.08
CA LYS A 94 14.33 12.38 -15.23
C LYS A 94 14.39 10.89 -14.98
N PHE A 95 13.98 10.10 -15.96
CA PHE A 95 14.02 8.64 -15.93
C PHE A 95 15.26 8.08 -16.64
N GLY A 96 15.98 8.92 -17.37
CA GLY A 96 17.23 8.55 -18.01
C GLY A 96 18.18 9.72 -18.22
N LEU A 97 19.47 9.45 -18.16
CA LEU A 97 20.54 10.40 -18.47
C LEU A 97 21.70 9.67 -19.17
N GLY A 98 21.94 9.98 -20.43
CA GLY A 98 22.97 9.32 -21.21
C GLY A 98 22.70 7.81 -21.35
N ARG A 99 23.54 6.99 -20.72
CA ARG A 99 23.42 5.51 -20.74
C ARG A 99 22.85 4.92 -19.45
N VAL A 100 22.42 5.77 -18.52
CA VAL A 100 21.83 5.35 -17.24
C VAL A 100 20.33 5.56 -17.30
N PHE A 101 19.56 4.53 -16.97
CA PHE A 101 18.10 4.56 -16.87
C PHE A 101 17.67 4.08 -15.50
N LEU A 102 16.60 4.66 -15.00
CA LEU A 102 15.97 4.31 -13.74
C LEU A 102 14.55 3.81 -13.99
N ALA A 103 14.06 2.87 -13.19
CA ALA A 103 12.73 2.30 -13.31
C ALA A 103 12.15 1.97 -11.92
N GLY A 104 10.82 1.90 -11.81
CA GLY A 104 10.12 1.54 -10.56
C GLY A 104 10.45 2.48 -9.41
N ASP A 105 10.67 1.94 -8.22
CA ASP A 105 10.92 2.71 -6.99
C ASP A 105 12.14 3.63 -7.06
N ALA A 106 13.07 3.38 -7.99
CA ALA A 106 14.22 4.25 -8.23
C ALA A 106 13.80 5.61 -8.85
N VAL A 107 12.67 5.68 -9.54
CA VAL A 107 12.16 6.90 -10.16
C VAL A 107 10.93 7.47 -9.48
N HIS A 108 10.05 6.62 -8.93
CA HIS A 108 8.84 7.04 -8.22
C HIS A 108 8.57 6.17 -7.00
N ALA A 109 8.49 6.81 -5.85
CA ALA A 109 8.03 6.20 -4.61
C ALA A 109 6.67 6.80 -4.25
N HIS A 110 5.72 5.97 -3.85
CA HIS A 110 4.36 6.41 -3.51
C HIS A 110 3.80 5.60 -2.33
N SER A 111 2.63 6.03 -1.84
CA SER A 111 1.93 5.32 -0.76
C SER A 111 1.52 3.90 -1.19
N PRO A 112 1.67 2.89 -0.32
CA PRO A 112 1.22 1.53 -0.59
C PRO A 112 -0.30 1.36 -0.58
N SER A 113 -1.07 2.39 -0.29
CA SER A 113 -2.53 2.34 -0.06
C SER A 113 -3.34 1.76 -1.23
N THR A 114 -2.82 1.80 -2.45
CA THR A 114 -3.49 1.24 -3.63
C THR A 114 -2.88 -0.06 -4.14
N GLY A 115 -1.76 -0.54 -3.57
CA GLY A 115 -1.07 -1.77 -4.00
C GLY A 115 -0.44 -1.74 -5.40
N GLN A 116 -0.41 -0.59 -6.10
CA GLN A 116 -0.05 -0.51 -7.52
C GLN A 116 1.45 -0.33 -7.80
N GLY A 117 2.30 -0.19 -6.78
CA GLY A 117 3.72 0.12 -6.95
C GLY A 117 4.48 -0.93 -7.75
N MET A 118 4.39 -2.18 -7.34
CA MET A 118 5.07 -3.29 -8.01
C MET A 118 4.64 -3.41 -9.48
N ASN A 119 3.33 -3.35 -9.75
CA ASN A 119 2.80 -3.46 -11.10
C ASN A 119 3.30 -2.33 -12.01
N THR A 120 3.35 -1.10 -11.51
CA THR A 120 3.87 0.04 -12.26
C THR A 120 5.36 -0.08 -12.52
N GLY A 121 6.14 -0.52 -11.52
CA GLY A 121 7.58 -0.78 -11.69
C GLY A 121 7.87 -1.89 -12.71
N MET A 122 7.09 -2.97 -12.72
CA MET A 122 7.19 -4.01 -13.75
C MET A 122 6.87 -3.49 -15.15
N GLN A 123 5.87 -2.62 -15.28
CA GLN A 123 5.55 -1.98 -16.56
C GLN A 123 6.65 -1.03 -17.03
N ASP A 124 7.33 -0.31 -16.11
CA ASP A 124 8.48 0.52 -16.45
C ASP A 124 9.63 -0.35 -16.98
N ALA A 125 9.95 -1.43 -16.27
CA ALA A 125 11.01 -2.36 -16.67
C ALA A 125 10.70 -3.02 -18.02
N PHE A 126 9.46 -3.42 -18.26
CA PHE A 126 9.02 -3.95 -19.54
C PHE A 126 9.15 -2.93 -20.67
N ASN A 127 8.67 -1.69 -20.43
CA ASN A 127 8.72 -0.61 -21.41
C ASN A 127 10.17 -0.26 -21.80
N LEU A 128 11.07 -0.18 -20.82
CA LEU A 128 12.49 0.07 -21.05
C LEU A 128 13.19 -1.11 -21.71
N GLY A 129 12.88 -2.34 -21.26
CA GLY A 129 13.57 -3.56 -21.66
C GLY A 129 13.48 -3.84 -23.15
N TRP A 130 12.28 -3.76 -23.76
CA TRP A 130 12.14 -3.99 -25.19
C TRP A 130 12.80 -2.88 -26.05
N LYS A 131 12.79 -1.62 -25.57
CA LYS A 131 13.45 -0.49 -26.23
C LYS A 131 14.97 -0.66 -26.24
N LEU A 132 15.53 -1.08 -25.10
CA LEU A 132 16.95 -1.43 -25.01
C LEU A 132 17.30 -2.60 -25.94
N GLY A 133 16.46 -3.64 -25.97
CA GLY A 133 16.64 -4.78 -26.87
C GLY A 133 16.65 -4.36 -28.34
N LEU A 134 15.71 -3.51 -28.74
CA LEU A 134 15.62 -2.99 -30.10
C LEU A 134 16.88 -2.20 -30.49
N VAL A 135 17.32 -1.27 -29.64
CA VAL A 135 18.48 -0.41 -29.94
C VAL A 135 19.79 -1.19 -29.92
N LEU A 136 20.00 -2.05 -28.88
CA LEU A 136 21.28 -2.69 -28.68
C LEU A 136 21.49 -3.95 -29.54
N LYS A 137 20.41 -4.67 -29.88
CA LYS A 137 20.52 -5.94 -30.61
C LYS A 137 20.04 -5.89 -32.05
N GLN A 138 19.14 -4.97 -32.39
CA GLN A 138 18.49 -4.91 -33.69
C GLN A 138 18.83 -3.63 -34.47
N GLY A 139 19.75 -2.81 -33.98
CA GLY A 139 20.17 -1.57 -34.64
C GLY A 139 19.10 -0.47 -34.69
N GLY A 140 18.12 -0.53 -33.78
CA GLY A 140 17.08 0.48 -33.68
C GLY A 140 17.63 1.88 -33.38
N GLN A 141 16.87 2.90 -33.73
CA GLN A 141 17.25 4.30 -33.50
C GLN A 141 17.36 4.60 -32.01
N PRO A 142 18.44 5.22 -31.51
CA PRO A 142 18.58 5.61 -30.10
C PRO A 142 17.46 6.52 -29.58
N SER A 143 16.80 7.27 -30.47
CA SER A 143 15.64 8.11 -30.13
C SER A 143 14.47 7.34 -29.51
N VAL A 144 14.36 6.03 -29.78
CA VAL A 144 13.36 5.17 -29.14
C VAL A 144 13.53 5.15 -27.61
N LEU A 145 14.75 5.25 -27.09
CA LEU A 145 15.00 5.30 -25.65
C LEU A 145 14.47 6.58 -25.01
N ALA A 146 14.41 7.69 -25.74
CA ALA A 146 13.84 8.94 -25.27
C ALA A 146 12.32 8.82 -25.06
N SER A 147 11.62 7.93 -25.79
CA SER A 147 10.19 7.72 -25.60
C SER A 147 9.87 7.05 -24.25
N TYR A 148 10.81 6.36 -23.62
CA TYR A 148 10.62 5.78 -22.30
C TYR A 148 10.19 6.83 -21.26
N GLU A 149 10.94 7.93 -21.17
CA GLU A 149 10.61 9.03 -20.26
C GLU A 149 9.27 9.68 -20.63
N ALA A 150 9.05 9.96 -21.93
CA ALA A 150 7.82 10.58 -22.42
C ALA A 150 6.56 9.72 -22.14
N GLU A 151 6.67 8.41 -22.16
CA GLU A 151 5.56 7.47 -21.91
C GLU A 151 5.36 7.22 -20.41
N ARG A 152 6.43 7.10 -19.61
CA ARG A 152 6.33 6.64 -18.23
C ARG A 152 6.20 7.75 -17.20
N VAL A 153 6.73 8.94 -17.45
CA VAL A 153 6.56 10.12 -16.56
C VAL A 153 5.09 10.46 -16.32
N PRO A 154 4.23 10.57 -17.34
CA PRO A 154 2.80 10.86 -17.12
C PRO A 154 2.09 9.76 -16.31
N VAL A 155 2.44 8.49 -16.51
CA VAL A 155 1.87 7.36 -15.77
C VAL A 155 2.26 7.44 -14.29
N ALA A 156 3.54 7.64 -14.00
CA ALA A 156 4.04 7.79 -12.64
C ALA A 156 3.44 9.03 -11.94
N ALA A 157 3.35 10.15 -12.62
CA ALA A 157 2.73 11.37 -12.09
C ALA A 157 1.26 11.17 -11.74
N LYS A 158 0.49 10.49 -12.61
CA LYS A 158 -0.90 10.14 -12.37
C LYS A 158 -1.03 9.18 -11.18
N LEU A 159 -0.17 8.18 -11.09
CA LEU A 159 -0.14 7.24 -9.97
C LEU A 159 0.10 7.98 -8.65
N LEU A 160 1.13 8.84 -8.59
CA LEU A 160 1.42 9.63 -7.39
C LEU A 160 0.22 10.50 -6.97
N ALA A 161 -0.41 11.20 -7.91
CA ALA A 161 -1.57 12.04 -7.63
C ALA A 161 -2.76 11.21 -7.10
N THR A 162 -3.01 10.04 -7.71
CA THR A 162 -4.12 9.17 -7.32
C THR A 162 -3.88 8.53 -5.94
N THR A 163 -2.68 8.00 -5.71
CA THR A 163 -2.33 7.38 -4.42
C THR A 163 -2.29 8.40 -3.29
N ASP A 164 -1.83 9.63 -3.56
CA ASP A 164 -1.83 10.74 -2.62
C ASP A 164 -3.27 11.12 -2.20
N ALA A 165 -4.15 11.32 -3.18
CA ALA A 165 -5.56 11.64 -2.94
C ALA A 165 -6.28 10.51 -2.17
N THR A 166 -6.04 9.26 -2.55
CA THR A 166 -6.65 8.09 -1.89
C THR A 166 -6.14 7.96 -0.44
N THR A 167 -4.83 8.14 -0.22
CA THR A 167 -4.24 8.05 1.13
C THR A 167 -4.79 9.13 2.04
N ARG A 168 -4.91 10.39 1.56
CA ARG A 168 -5.51 11.49 2.35
C ARG A 168 -6.98 11.21 2.64
N GLY A 169 -7.78 10.89 1.63
CA GLY A 169 -9.21 10.63 1.80
C GLY A 169 -9.47 9.45 2.73
N LEU A 170 -8.68 8.39 2.64
CA LEU A 170 -8.78 7.25 3.53
C LEU A 170 -8.36 7.64 4.96
N ASN A 171 -7.25 8.37 5.11
CA ASN A 171 -6.79 8.84 6.40
C ASN A 171 -7.85 9.74 7.07
N ASP A 172 -8.39 10.72 6.34
CA ASP A 172 -9.43 11.61 6.85
C ASP A 172 -10.68 10.82 7.29
N LEU A 173 -11.10 9.83 6.50
CA LEU A 173 -12.22 8.96 6.85
C LEU A 173 -11.95 8.13 8.11
N LEU A 174 -10.75 7.54 8.21
CA LEU A 174 -10.40 6.63 9.30
C LEU A 174 -10.03 7.36 10.60
N THR A 175 -9.54 8.62 10.51
CA THR A 175 -9.17 9.45 11.66
C THR A 175 -10.23 10.46 12.06
N THR A 176 -11.47 10.29 11.59
CA THR A 176 -12.59 11.16 11.97
C THR A 176 -12.84 11.06 13.47
N TYR A 177 -12.68 12.17 14.19
CA TYR A 177 -12.80 12.27 15.63
C TYR A 177 -14.21 12.66 16.10
N GLY A 178 -14.58 12.19 17.29
CA GLY A 178 -15.84 12.47 17.95
C GLY A 178 -16.91 11.37 17.78
N PRO A 179 -17.69 11.09 18.84
CA PRO A 179 -18.58 9.92 18.89
C PRO A 179 -19.71 9.97 17.85
N VAL A 180 -20.22 11.16 17.54
CA VAL A 180 -21.27 11.34 16.53
C VAL A 180 -20.72 11.09 15.13
N ALA A 181 -19.56 11.66 14.80
CA ALA A 181 -18.93 11.49 13.49
C ALA A 181 -18.47 10.04 13.28
N GLN A 182 -17.96 9.37 14.31
CA GLN A 182 -17.62 7.95 14.26
C GLN A 182 -18.87 7.07 14.08
N GLY A 183 -19.97 7.38 14.78
CA GLY A 183 -21.24 6.68 14.62
C GLY A 183 -21.78 6.78 13.19
N LEU A 184 -21.76 7.98 12.61
CA LEU A 184 -22.18 8.22 11.23
C LEU A 184 -21.27 7.50 10.22
N ARG A 185 -19.96 7.59 10.39
CA ARG A 185 -18.97 6.86 9.58
C ARG A 185 -19.23 5.35 9.64
N ASN A 186 -19.37 4.77 10.82
CA ASN A 186 -19.58 3.34 11.00
C ASN A 186 -20.92 2.87 10.37
N ALA A 187 -21.97 3.67 10.50
CA ALA A 187 -23.24 3.41 9.84
C ALA A 187 -23.10 3.44 8.30
N LEU A 188 -22.39 4.44 7.78
CA LEU A 188 -22.12 4.56 6.35
C LEU A 188 -21.28 3.39 5.82
N LEU A 189 -20.22 3.00 6.51
CA LEU A 189 -19.39 1.86 6.15
C LEU A 189 -20.22 0.56 6.15
N ARG A 190 -21.04 0.30 7.17
CA ARG A 190 -21.92 -0.87 7.23
C ARG A 190 -22.94 -0.91 6.09
N LEU A 191 -23.42 0.25 5.63
CA LEU A 191 -24.36 0.36 4.53
C LEU A 191 -23.69 0.15 3.16
N LEU A 192 -22.50 0.69 2.97
CA LEU A 192 -21.81 0.72 1.68
C LEU A 192 -20.97 -0.54 1.39
N THR A 193 -20.31 -1.11 2.41
CA THR A 193 -19.41 -2.27 2.21
C THR A 193 -20.09 -3.51 1.61
N PRO A 194 -21.36 -3.88 1.94
CA PRO A 194 -22.00 -5.01 1.31
C PRO A 194 -22.48 -4.75 -0.12
N MET A 195 -22.41 -3.49 -0.61
CA MET A 195 -22.89 -3.16 -1.95
C MET A 195 -21.91 -3.65 -3.02
N GLY A 196 -22.32 -4.59 -3.86
CA GLY A 196 -21.47 -5.24 -4.86
C GLY A 196 -20.82 -4.30 -5.88
N PHE A 197 -21.34 -3.08 -6.11
CA PHE A 197 -20.68 -2.09 -6.95
C PHE A 197 -19.47 -1.43 -6.21
N VAL A 198 -19.56 -1.24 -4.89
CA VAL A 198 -18.46 -0.70 -4.07
C VAL A 198 -17.33 -1.71 -4.04
N GLN A 199 -17.63 -2.98 -3.78
CA GLN A 199 -16.65 -4.07 -3.80
C GLN A 199 -15.96 -4.18 -5.16
N ARG A 200 -16.72 -4.14 -6.27
CA ARG A 200 -16.15 -4.16 -7.63
C ARG A 200 -15.28 -2.92 -7.92
N LYS A 201 -15.67 -1.74 -7.44
CA LYS A 201 -14.88 -0.52 -7.62
C LYS A 201 -13.57 -0.58 -6.83
N VAL A 202 -13.61 -1.03 -5.58
CA VAL A 202 -12.41 -1.23 -4.75
C VAL A 202 -11.48 -2.27 -5.40
N SER A 203 -12.01 -3.43 -5.78
CA SER A 203 -11.23 -4.49 -6.45
C SER A 203 -10.55 -3.99 -7.73
N ARG A 204 -11.26 -3.24 -8.59
CA ARG A 204 -10.69 -2.65 -9.81
C ARG A 204 -9.65 -1.56 -9.55
N THR A 205 -9.67 -0.94 -8.39
CA THR A 205 -8.68 0.09 -8.03
C THR A 205 -7.40 -0.55 -7.48
N LEU A 206 -7.54 -1.74 -6.89
CA LEU A 206 -6.42 -2.49 -6.31
C LEU A 206 -5.75 -3.47 -7.31
N SER A 207 -6.41 -3.80 -8.40
CA SER A 207 -5.88 -4.62 -9.49
C SER A 207 -5.23 -3.77 -10.59
#